data_5725bc94d9c4dd7e8516b6ae1599dc5b
#
_entry.id   5725bc94d9c4dd7e8516b6ae1599dc5b
#
_cell.length_a   1.000
_cell.length_b   1.000
_cell.length_c   1.000
_cell.angle_alpha   90.00
_cell.angle_beta   90.00
_cell.angle_gamma   90.00
#
_symmetry.space_group_name_H-M   'P 1'
#
loop_
_entity.id
_entity.type
_entity.pdbx_description
1 polymer ?
#
loop_
_entity_poly.entity_id
_entity_poly.type
_entity_poly.pdbx_seq_one_letter_code
_entity_poly.pdbx_strand_id
1 'polypeptide(L)'
;MQEIQTQEIQLSNKNISVSIRREDLIHPFISGNKFRKLKYNLIQAKTENQDTLLTFGGAFSNHIAATAFAGKEYGFKTIGVIRGEELESKIQINPTLKFAQECGMRFKFISRESYHNKAEVEFVENLNQEMLNLIEYLENNNKSQDHLTNIRDSFRYYVISIDDNLLWN
;
A
#
# COMPACT_ATOMS: atom_id res chain seq x y z
N MET A 1 9.35 0.27 21.55
CA MET A 1 9.97 0.58 20.23
C MET A 1 11.30 -0.15 20.20
N GLN A 2 11.56 -0.91 19.15
CA GLN A 2 12.84 -1.58 18.97
C GLN A 2 13.93 -0.51 18.77
N GLU A 3 15.03 -0.63 19.50
CA GLU A 3 16.15 0.31 19.41
C GLU A 3 16.81 0.16 18.02
N ILE A 4 16.93 1.28 17.31
CA ILE A 4 17.49 1.26 15.95
C ILE A 4 19.01 1.25 16.06
N GLN A 5 19.64 0.22 15.54
CA GLN A 5 21.09 0.08 15.50
C GLN A 5 21.72 1.20 14.67
N THR A 6 22.81 1.73 15.18
CA THR A 6 23.69 2.66 14.44
C THR A 6 25.00 1.94 14.14
N GLN A 7 25.39 1.96 12.87
CA GLN A 7 26.67 1.40 12.40
C GLN A 7 27.61 2.53 12.04
N GLU A 8 28.82 2.49 12.59
CA GLU A 8 29.87 3.45 12.24
C GLU A 8 30.81 2.86 11.18
N ILE A 9 31.11 3.67 10.17
CA ILE A 9 32.03 3.35 9.09
C ILE A 9 33.11 4.43 9.07
N GLN A 10 34.37 4.00 9.19
CA GLN A 10 35.54 4.89 9.01
C GLN A 10 36.02 4.82 7.56
N LEU A 11 36.08 5.97 6.91
CA LEU A 11 36.65 6.08 5.57
C LEU A 11 38.15 6.33 5.71
N SER A 12 38.92 5.25 5.59
CA SER A 12 40.37 5.22 5.89
C SER A 12 41.22 6.28 5.18
N ASN A 13 40.75 6.76 4.02
CA ASN A 13 41.53 7.71 3.19
C ASN A 13 41.24 9.18 3.49
N LYS A 14 40.30 9.53 4.39
CA LYS A 14 39.86 10.92 4.59
C LYS A 14 39.65 11.33 6.04
N ASN A 15 40.00 10.52 7.03
CA ASN A 15 39.70 10.78 8.46
C ASN A 15 38.20 11.16 8.70
N ILE A 16 37.31 10.57 7.96
CA ILE A 16 35.86 10.83 8.06
C ILE A 16 35.21 9.61 8.69
N SER A 17 34.44 9.83 9.76
CA SER A 17 33.56 8.84 10.37
C SER A 17 32.14 9.11 9.89
N VAL A 18 31.42 8.07 9.44
CA VAL A 18 30.04 8.13 8.99
C VAL A 18 29.19 7.21 9.85
N SER A 19 28.19 7.76 10.51
CA SER A 19 27.22 6.99 11.29
C SER A 19 26.01 6.67 10.41
N ILE A 20 25.73 5.40 10.20
CA ILE A 20 24.58 4.90 9.44
C ILE A 20 23.53 4.38 10.40
N ARG A 21 22.39 5.02 10.45
CA ARG A 21 21.23 4.52 11.18
C ARG A 21 20.55 3.42 10.35
N ARG A 22 20.54 2.20 10.86
CA ARG A 22 20.09 1.00 10.16
C ARG A 22 18.55 0.87 10.19
N GLU A 23 17.87 1.82 9.56
CA GLU A 23 16.40 1.82 9.40
C GLU A 23 15.90 0.61 8.58
N ASP A 24 16.76 0.02 7.79
CA ASP A 24 16.53 -1.20 7.02
C ASP A 24 16.32 -2.44 7.91
N LEU A 25 16.82 -2.42 9.15
CA LEU A 25 16.71 -3.52 10.10
C LEU A 25 15.51 -3.44 11.04
N ILE A 26 14.68 -2.39 10.94
CA ILE A 26 13.51 -2.20 11.82
C ILE A 26 12.51 -3.35 11.66
N HIS A 27 12.31 -3.79 10.45
CA HIS A 27 11.35 -4.84 10.12
C HIS A 27 11.77 -5.55 8.83
N PRO A 28 11.62 -6.89 8.73
CA PRO A 28 12.11 -7.65 7.58
C PRO A 28 11.42 -7.30 6.24
N PHE A 29 10.16 -6.86 6.28
CA PHE A 29 9.37 -6.56 5.08
C PHE A 29 8.90 -5.11 5.00
N ILE A 30 8.76 -4.43 6.15
CA ILE A 30 8.33 -3.03 6.22
C ILE A 30 9.49 -2.21 6.77
N SER A 31 10.47 -1.89 5.95
CA SER A 31 11.71 -1.27 6.40
C SER A 31 11.84 0.21 6.00
N GLY A 32 12.76 0.89 6.67
CA GLY A 32 13.13 2.26 6.39
C GLY A 32 11.97 3.25 6.54
N ASN A 33 11.89 4.20 5.63
CA ASN A 33 10.86 5.24 5.62
C ASN A 33 9.43 4.69 5.50
N LYS A 34 9.26 3.48 4.95
CA LYS A 34 7.92 2.87 4.79
C LYS A 34 7.36 2.43 6.13
N PHE A 35 8.20 1.93 7.04
CA PHE A 35 7.77 1.61 8.41
C PHE A 35 7.19 2.83 9.12
N ARG A 36 7.88 3.97 9.03
CA ARG A 36 7.43 5.22 9.67
C ARG A 36 6.14 5.76 9.05
N LYS A 37 6.08 5.79 7.71
CA LYS A 37 4.88 6.25 6.98
C LYS A 37 3.67 5.38 7.28
N LEU A 38 3.82 4.05 7.23
CA LEU A 38 2.71 3.13 7.45
C LEU A 38 2.22 3.14 8.91
N LYS A 39 3.11 3.28 9.89
CA LYS A 39 2.74 3.21 11.31
C LYS A 39 1.54 4.09 11.66
N TYR A 40 1.59 5.36 11.32
CA TYR A 40 0.53 6.31 11.68
C TYR A 40 -0.72 6.13 10.82
N ASN A 41 -0.56 5.80 9.54
CA ASN A 41 -1.68 5.47 8.66
C ASN A 41 -2.47 4.25 9.14
N LEU A 42 -1.79 3.20 9.61
CA LEU A 42 -2.44 2.01 10.17
C LEU A 42 -3.20 2.32 11.48
N ILE A 43 -2.63 3.16 12.34
CA ILE A 43 -3.29 3.60 13.56
C ILE A 43 -4.55 4.39 13.20
N GLN A 44 -4.45 5.33 12.28
CA GLN A 44 -5.56 6.16 11.84
C GLN A 44 -6.66 5.31 11.19
N ALA A 45 -6.30 4.41 10.28
CA ALA A 45 -7.25 3.49 9.65
C ALA A 45 -8.04 2.66 10.70
N LYS A 46 -7.35 2.16 11.72
CA LYS A 46 -8.02 1.46 12.84
C LYS A 46 -8.95 2.36 13.63
N THR A 47 -8.52 3.59 13.93
CA THR A 47 -9.34 4.56 14.68
C THR A 47 -10.61 4.93 13.91
N GLU A 48 -10.53 4.99 12.60
CA GLU A 48 -11.66 5.27 11.71
C GLU A 48 -12.49 4.02 11.37
N ASN A 49 -12.19 2.87 11.97
CA ASN A 49 -12.82 1.57 11.69
C ASN A 49 -12.80 1.18 10.20
N GLN A 50 -11.72 1.51 9.52
CA GLN A 50 -11.48 1.08 8.14
C GLN A 50 -10.96 -0.36 8.14
N ASP A 51 -11.41 -1.18 7.19
CA ASP A 51 -10.97 -2.58 7.05
C ASP A 51 -10.03 -2.80 5.86
N THR A 52 -9.92 -1.82 4.99
CA THR A 52 -9.19 -1.90 3.73
C THR A 52 -8.24 -0.73 3.57
N LEU A 53 -7.02 -1.01 3.14
CA LEU A 53 -6.01 -0.01 2.79
C LEU A 53 -5.90 0.09 1.26
N LEU A 54 -6.12 1.27 0.71
CA LEU A 54 -5.91 1.57 -0.69
C LEU A 54 -4.62 2.38 -0.86
N THR A 55 -3.77 1.97 -1.77
CA THR A 55 -2.50 2.66 -2.03
C THR A 55 -2.13 2.69 -3.51
N PHE A 56 -1.27 3.62 -3.87
CA PHE A 56 -0.82 3.86 -5.24
C PHE A 56 0.67 3.55 -5.39
N GLY A 57 1.05 2.97 -6.52
CA GLY A 57 2.46 2.71 -6.78
C GLY A 57 2.77 2.21 -8.18
N GLY A 58 4.06 2.16 -8.51
CA GLY A 58 4.53 1.43 -9.67
C GLY A 58 4.77 -0.05 -9.35
N ALA A 59 4.94 -0.88 -10.37
CA ALA A 59 5.10 -2.32 -10.24
C ALA A 59 6.33 -2.78 -9.42
N PHE A 60 7.34 -1.93 -9.27
CA PHE A 60 8.54 -2.21 -8.47
C PHE A 60 8.61 -1.35 -7.20
N SER A 61 7.45 -0.85 -6.74
CA SER A 61 7.40 0.04 -5.60
C SER A 61 7.56 -0.72 -4.28
N ASN A 62 8.59 -0.37 -3.50
CA ASN A 62 8.76 -0.86 -2.13
C ASN A 62 7.56 -0.48 -1.24
N HIS A 63 6.82 0.57 -1.59
CA HIS A 63 5.63 0.96 -0.84
C HIS A 63 4.48 -0.04 -1.06
N ILE A 64 4.27 -0.50 -2.29
CA ILE A 64 3.28 -1.55 -2.61
C ILE A 64 3.57 -2.81 -1.79
N ALA A 65 4.82 -3.29 -1.81
CA ALA A 65 5.22 -4.48 -1.04
C ALA A 65 5.03 -4.29 0.47
N ALA A 66 5.45 -3.13 1.00
CA ALA A 66 5.33 -2.82 2.42
C ALA A 66 3.87 -2.71 2.87
N THR A 67 3.00 -2.07 2.07
CA THR A 67 1.57 -1.95 2.39
C THR A 67 0.87 -3.31 2.32
N ALA A 68 1.20 -4.14 1.33
CA ALA A 68 0.65 -5.49 1.21
C ALA A 68 1.00 -6.34 2.44
N PHE A 69 2.26 -6.32 2.86
CA PHE A 69 2.70 -7.05 4.04
C PHE A 69 2.08 -6.50 5.32
N ALA A 70 2.00 -5.17 5.47
CA ALA A 70 1.34 -4.54 6.61
C ALA A 70 -0.15 -4.94 6.70
N GLY A 71 -0.85 -5.00 5.57
CA GLY A 71 -2.22 -5.50 5.55
C GLY A 71 -2.34 -6.92 6.07
N LYS A 72 -1.49 -7.83 5.59
CA LYS A 72 -1.43 -9.22 6.05
C LYS A 72 -1.14 -9.32 7.56
N GLU A 73 -0.18 -8.53 8.06
CA GLU A 73 0.27 -8.58 9.46
C GLU A 73 -0.76 -7.97 10.41
N TYR A 74 -1.40 -6.87 10.02
CA TYR A 74 -2.30 -6.12 10.90
C TYR A 74 -3.79 -6.36 10.64
N GLY A 75 -4.12 -7.30 9.73
CA GLY A 75 -5.50 -7.74 9.49
C GLY A 75 -6.32 -6.79 8.62
N PHE A 76 -5.69 -6.04 7.73
CA PHE A 76 -6.37 -5.23 6.72
C PHE A 76 -6.41 -5.94 5.38
N LYS A 77 -7.49 -5.77 4.63
CA LYS A 77 -7.50 -5.99 3.18
C LYS A 77 -6.64 -4.93 2.51
N THR A 78 -6.03 -5.23 1.39
CA THR A 78 -5.19 -4.26 0.68
C THR A 78 -5.51 -4.20 -0.81
N ILE A 79 -5.49 -2.98 -1.36
CA ILE A 79 -5.70 -2.71 -2.77
C ILE A 79 -4.55 -1.82 -3.25
N GLY A 80 -3.84 -2.29 -4.26
CA GLY A 80 -2.77 -1.55 -4.93
C GLY A 80 -3.24 -1.02 -6.29
N VAL A 81 -3.30 0.30 -6.44
CA VAL A 81 -3.53 0.93 -7.74
C VAL A 81 -2.19 1.08 -8.44
N ILE A 82 -1.98 0.28 -9.47
CA ILE A 82 -0.69 0.12 -10.14
C ILE A 82 -0.64 0.93 -11.44
N ARG A 83 0.40 1.73 -11.57
CA ARG A 83 0.67 2.50 -12.78
C ARG A 83 1.20 1.59 -13.89
N GLY A 84 0.45 1.48 -15.00
CA GLY A 84 0.80 0.72 -16.20
C GLY A 84 -0.08 -0.50 -16.38
N GLU A 85 -1.10 -0.37 -17.22
CA GLU A 85 -2.05 -1.44 -17.54
C GLU A 85 -1.36 -2.65 -18.17
N GLU A 86 -0.29 -2.41 -18.93
CA GLU A 86 0.52 -3.44 -19.59
C GLU A 86 1.20 -4.40 -18.59
N LEU A 87 1.17 -4.09 -17.30
CA LEU A 87 1.81 -4.89 -16.26
C LEU A 87 0.88 -5.91 -15.61
N GLU A 88 -0.41 -5.87 -15.92
CA GLU A 88 -1.39 -6.80 -15.35
C GLU A 88 -1.05 -8.26 -15.69
N SER A 89 -0.69 -8.53 -16.95
CA SER A 89 -0.27 -9.87 -17.37
C SER A 89 1.09 -10.32 -16.81
N LYS A 90 1.82 -9.41 -16.15
CA LYS A 90 3.20 -9.64 -15.68
C LYS A 90 3.30 -9.83 -14.16
N ILE A 91 2.21 -9.96 -13.44
CA ILE A 91 2.20 -10.10 -11.98
C ILE A 91 3.13 -11.24 -11.54
N GLN A 92 3.03 -12.41 -12.17
CA GLN A 92 3.77 -13.61 -11.77
C GLN A 92 5.28 -13.53 -12.00
N ILE A 93 5.73 -12.69 -12.93
CA ILE A 93 7.15 -12.51 -13.24
C ILE A 93 7.76 -11.27 -12.57
N ASN A 94 6.92 -10.39 -12.01
CA ASN A 94 7.36 -9.23 -11.26
C ASN A 94 7.48 -9.58 -9.77
N PRO A 95 8.68 -9.55 -9.17
CA PRO A 95 8.88 -10.02 -7.79
C PRO A 95 8.09 -9.21 -6.76
N THR A 96 7.93 -7.91 -6.97
CA THR A 96 7.19 -7.02 -6.05
C THR A 96 5.69 -7.28 -6.11
N LEU A 97 5.11 -7.38 -7.31
CA LEU A 97 3.69 -7.65 -7.48
C LEU A 97 3.33 -9.06 -7.03
N LYS A 98 4.17 -10.05 -7.38
CA LYS A 98 3.99 -11.43 -6.93
C LYS A 98 3.98 -11.50 -5.40
N PHE A 99 4.96 -10.92 -4.74
CA PHE A 99 5.02 -10.85 -3.28
C PHE A 99 3.78 -10.17 -2.68
N ALA A 100 3.37 -9.04 -3.25
CA ALA A 100 2.19 -8.32 -2.76
C ALA A 100 0.90 -9.15 -2.94
N GLN A 101 0.76 -9.89 -4.05
CA GLN A 101 -0.34 -10.82 -4.27
C GLN A 101 -0.32 -11.98 -3.27
N GLU A 102 0.84 -12.55 -2.96
CA GLU A 102 1.01 -13.59 -1.95
C GLU A 102 0.68 -13.09 -0.53
N CYS A 103 0.80 -11.78 -0.29
CA CYS A 103 0.33 -11.13 0.94
C CYS A 103 -1.19 -10.88 0.94
N GLY A 104 -1.90 -11.17 -0.17
CA GLY A 104 -3.35 -10.98 -0.29
C GLY A 104 -3.77 -9.65 -0.90
N MET A 105 -2.83 -8.86 -1.43
CA MET A 105 -3.16 -7.60 -2.10
C MET A 105 -3.88 -7.86 -3.42
N ARG A 106 -4.99 -7.13 -3.63
CA ARG A 106 -5.66 -7.02 -4.93
C ARG A 106 -5.10 -5.85 -5.71
N PHE A 107 -5.14 -5.93 -7.04
CA PHE A 107 -4.61 -4.89 -7.90
C PHE A 107 -5.68 -4.29 -8.80
N LYS A 108 -5.60 -2.98 -9.00
CA LYS A 108 -6.23 -2.25 -10.10
C LYS A 108 -5.09 -1.64 -10.93
N PHE A 109 -4.99 -2.05 -12.17
CA PHE A 109 -4.03 -1.46 -13.10
C PHE A 109 -4.69 -0.30 -13.84
N ILE A 110 -3.99 0.81 -13.95
CA ILE A 110 -4.46 2.02 -14.63
C ILE A 110 -3.38 2.55 -15.56
N SER A 111 -3.82 3.30 -16.57
CA SER A 111 -2.89 3.94 -17.51
C SER A 111 -1.93 4.90 -16.80
N ARG A 112 -0.81 5.19 -17.42
CA ARG A 112 0.16 6.16 -16.88
C ARG A 112 -0.42 7.57 -16.84
N GLU A 113 -1.29 7.89 -17.78
CA GLU A 113 -2.00 9.16 -17.86
C GLU A 113 -2.98 9.30 -16.68
N SER A 114 -3.87 8.33 -16.50
CA SER A 114 -4.82 8.32 -15.38
C SER A 114 -4.12 8.36 -14.02
N TYR A 115 -2.94 7.73 -13.91
CA TYR A 115 -2.17 7.76 -12.67
C TYR A 115 -1.67 9.16 -12.28
N HIS A 116 -1.50 10.08 -13.23
CA HIS A 116 -1.13 11.46 -12.91
C HIS A 116 -2.23 12.19 -12.13
N ASN A 117 -3.49 11.84 -12.36
CA ASN A 117 -4.66 12.48 -11.76
C ASN A 117 -5.04 11.87 -10.39
N LYS A 118 -4.21 10.98 -9.84
CA LYS A 118 -4.47 10.25 -8.59
C LYS A 118 -4.76 11.11 -7.35
N ALA A 119 -4.39 12.39 -7.37
CA ALA A 119 -4.64 13.35 -6.30
C ALA A 119 -5.97 14.11 -6.48
N GLU A 120 -6.63 13.97 -7.62
CA GLU A 120 -7.91 14.62 -7.90
C GLU A 120 -9.03 13.86 -7.18
N VAL A 121 -9.89 14.60 -6.50
CA VAL A 121 -11.04 14.03 -5.75
C VAL A 121 -11.93 13.22 -6.68
N GLU A 122 -12.23 13.74 -7.86
CA GLU A 122 -13.06 13.09 -8.87
C GLU A 122 -12.45 11.73 -9.32
N PHE A 123 -11.12 11.65 -9.46
CA PHE A 123 -10.46 10.39 -9.80
C PHE A 123 -10.64 9.34 -8.69
N VAL A 124 -10.50 9.75 -7.44
CA VAL A 124 -10.68 8.86 -6.29
C VAL A 124 -12.14 8.42 -6.16
N GLU A 125 -13.09 9.33 -6.39
CA GLU A 125 -14.53 9.01 -6.38
C GLU A 125 -14.92 8.05 -7.50
N ASN A 126 -14.41 8.24 -8.71
CA ASN A 126 -14.64 7.33 -9.84
C ASN A 126 -14.04 5.94 -9.57
N LEU A 127 -12.82 5.89 -9.03
CA LEU A 127 -12.19 4.64 -8.64
C LEU A 127 -13.03 3.90 -7.58
N ASN A 128 -13.62 4.62 -6.65
CA ASN A 128 -14.52 4.09 -5.63
C ASN A 128 -15.75 3.47 -6.27
N GLN A 129 -16.40 4.17 -7.19
CA GLN A 129 -17.61 3.69 -7.84
C GLN A 129 -17.31 2.44 -8.67
N GLU A 130 -16.20 2.41 -9.40
CA GLU A 130 -15.78 1.20 -10.14
C GLU A 130 -15.56 0.01 -9.20
N MET A 131 -14.96 0.23 -8.05
CA MET A 131 -14.70 -0.82 -7.08
C MET A 131 -15.99 -1.33 -6.42
N LEU A 132 -16.93 -0.43 -6.11
CA LEU A 132 -18.26 -0.80 -5.62
C LEU A 132 -19.02 -1.61 -6.67
N ASN A 133 -18.99 -1.21 -7.93
CA ASN A 133 -19.63 -1.93 -9.03
C ASN A 133 -19.02 -3.33 -9.23
N LEU A 134 -17.69 -3.47 -9.07
CA LEU A 134 -17.02 -4.77 -9.16
C LEU A 134 -17.42 -5.68 -7.99
N ILE A 135 -17.53 -5.14 -6.79
CA ILE A 135 -18.03 -5.88 -5.63
C ILE A 135 -19.44 -6.35 -5.88
N GLU A 136 -20.34 -5.46 -6.30
CA GLU A 136 -21.73 -5.78 -6.62
C GLU A 136 -21.84 -6.87 -7.72
N TYR A 137 -21.00 -6.80 -8.76
CA TYR A 137 -20.93 -7.83 -9.79
C TYR A 137 -20.50 -9.20 -9.25
N LEU A 138 -19.47 -9.24 -8.41
CA LEU A 138 -18.96 -10.47 -7.80
C LEU A 138 -19.98 -11.09 -6.83
N GLU A 139 -20.74 -10.26 -6.16
CA GLU A 139 -21.79 -10.65 -5.23
C GLU A 139 -23.00 -11.24 -5.96
N ASN A 140 -23.46 -10.61 -7.03
CA ASN A 140 -24.58 -11.08 -7.83
C ASN A 140 -24.31 -12.43 -8.50
N ASN A 141 -23.03 -12.79 -8.69
CA ASN A 141 -22.64 -14.09 -9.26
C ASN A 141 -22.35 -15.17 -8.20
N ASN A 142 -22.26 -14.82 -6.91
CA ASN A 142 -22.10 -15.73 -5.79
C ASN A 142 -23.35 -15.69 -4.89
N LYS A 143 -24.31 -16.56 -5.15
CA LYS A 143 -25.60 -16.64 -4.49
C LYS A 143 -25.53 -16.79 -2.97
N SER A 144 -25.63 -15.70 -2.20
CA SER A 144 -26.33 -15.66 -0.91
C SER A 144 -26.65 -14.22 -0.54
N GLN A 145 -27.93 -13.90 -0.58
CA GLN A 145 -28.46 -12.54 -0.47
C GLN A 145 -28.34 -11.89 0.90
N ASP A 146 -28.11 -12.64 1.96
CA ASP A 146 -28.06 -12.10 3.34
C ASP A 146 -26.72 -11.47 3.73
N HIS A 147 -25.64 -11.71 2.98
CA HIS A 147 -24.34 -11.05 3.20
C HIS A 147 -24.18 -9.72 2.45
N LEU A 148 -25.05 -9.43 1.50
CA LEU A 148 -24.86 -8.37 0.50
C LEU A 148 -25.11 -6.97 1.05
N THR A 149 -26.10 -6.82 1.91
CA THR A 149 -26.45 -5.52 2.50
C THR A 149 -25.37 -5.03 3.46
N ASN A 150 -24.72 -5.94 4.18
CA ASN A 150 -23.66 -5.60 5.13
C ASN A 150 -22.34 -5.22 4.48
N ILE A 151 -22.05 -5.68 3.24
CA ILE A 151 -20.78 -5.38 2.57
C ILE A 151 -20.80 -3.99 1.95
N ARG A 152 -21.94 -3.56 1.39
CA ARG A 152 -22.11 -2.23 0.80
C ARG A 152 -21.95 -1.11 1.82
N ASP A 153 -22.45 -1.31 3.04
CA ASP A 153 -22.36 -0.36 4.15
C ASP A 153 -21.01 -0.44 4.91
N SER A 154 -20.23 -1.51 4.70
CA SER A 154 -18.98 -1.78 5.40
C SER A 154 -17.72 -1.63 4.54
N PHE A 155 -17.83 -1.31 3.25
CA PHE A 155 -16.65 -1.07 2.42
C PHE A 155 -16.05 0.30 2.73
N ARG A 156 -15.25 0.32 3.79
CA ARG A 156 -14.51 1.48 4.23
C ARG A 156 -13.04 1.25 3.94
N TYR A 157 -12.46 2.11 3.12
CA TYR A 157 -11.03 2.03 2.84
C TYR A 157 -10.33 3.32 3.26
N TYR A 158 -9.12 3.14 3.71
CA TYR A 158 -8.21 4.21 4.05
C TYR A 158 -7.20 4.41 2.92
N VAL A 159 -7.17 5.60 2.34
CA VAL A 159 -6.23 5.93 1.27
C VAL A 159 -4.89 6.29 1.90
N ILE A 160 -3.88 5.46 1.66
CA ILE A 160 -2.51 5.79 2.03
C ILE A 160 -1.90 6.60 0.88
N SER A 161 -1.94 7.92 1.01
CA SER A 161 -1.29 8.83 0.06
C SER A 161 0.23 8.79 0.23
N ILE A 162 0.95 8.77 -0.91
CA ILE A 162 2.42 8.80 -0.95
C ILE A 162 2.93 10.23 -1.23
N ASP A 163 2.15 11.26 -1.04
CA ASP A 163 2.68 12.60 -1.24
C ASP A 163 3.76 12.90 -0.21
N ASP A 164 5.00 12.89 -0.70
CA ASP A 164 6.21 13.21 0.08
C ASP A 164 6.21 14.66 0.62
N ASN A 165 5.22 15.47 0.23
CA ASN A 165 5.16 16.90 0.55
C ASN A 165 4.30 17.26 1.77
N LEU A 166 3.61 16.32 2.42
CA LEU A 166 2.67 16.65 3.51
C LEU A 166 3.18 16.30 4.93
N LEU A 167 4.43 15.87 5.10
CA LEU A 167 4.93 15.42 6.42
C LEU A 167 6.11 16.22 6.99
N TRP A 168 6.38 17.41 6.46
CA TRP A 168 7.40 18.31 7.03
C TRP A 168 6.84 19.75 7.18
N ASN A 169 5.83 19.91 8.00
CA ASN A 169 5.49 21.19 8.66
C ASN A 169 5.23 20.92 10.13
#